data_ffd0046ce7ec28c4da541398debcc777
#
_entry.id   ffd0046ce7ec28c4da541398debcc777
#
_cell.length_a   1.000
_cell.length_b   1.000
_cell.length_c   1.000
_cell.angle_alpha   90.00
_cell.angle_beta   90.00
_cell.angle_gamma   90.00
#
_symmetry.space_group_name_H-M   'P 1'
#
loop_
_entity.id
_entity.type
_entity.pdbx_description
1 polymer ?
#
loop_
_entity_poly.entity_id
_entity_poly.type
_entity_poly.pdbx_seq_one_letter_code
_entity_poly.pdbx_strand_id
1 'polypeptide(L)'
;MSIEHRLNHIAGQLSGNGDVLLNSVDAHSGEPLPYAFHQATGDEVEAAVQAAEVAYPAYRSTRPAQRAAFLDAIANELDALGDDFIQHVSRETALPEARIRGERSRTSNQLRLFAEVVRWGRARSMRAA
;
A
#
# COMPACT_ATOMS: atom_id res chain seq x y z
N MET A 1 -18.46 0.42 -22.13
CA MET A 1 -17.93 0.67 -20.78
C MET A 1 -16.52 1.19 -20.96
N SER A 2 -16.18 2.36 -20.44
CA SER A 2 -14.81 2.91 -20.59
C SER A 2 -13.86 2.16 -19.65
N ILE A 3 -12.68 1.78 -20.16
CA ILE A 3 -11.62 1.18 -19.35
C ILE A 3 -10.91 2.30 -18.60
N GLU A 4 -10.74 2.16 -17.29
CA GLU A 4 -9.98 3.07 -16.46
C GLU A 4 -8.51 2.62 -16.40
N HIS A 5 -7.61 3.47 -16.87
CA HIS A 5 -6.18 3.21 -16.82
C HIS A 5 -5.60 3.53 -15.44
N ARG A 6 -4.90 2.56 -14.87
CA ARG A 6 -4.21 2.68 -13.58
C ARG A 6 -2.70 2.77 -13.81
N LEU A 7 -2.12 3.84 -13.29
CA LEU A 7 -0.71 4.16 -13.45
C LEU A 7 0.11 3.74 -12.22
N ASN A 8 1.42 3.60 -12.41
CA ASN A 8 2.36 3.32 -11.34
C ASN A 8 2.61 4.58 -10.48
N HIS A 9 2.82 4.39 -9.18
CA HIS A 9 3.23 5.45 -8.27
C HIS A 9 4.74 5.38 -8.05
N ILE A 10 5.48 6.37 -8.56
CA ILE A 10 6.94 6.43 -8.47
C ILE A 10 7.35 7.79 -7.94
N ALA A 11 8.05 7.82 -6.80
CA ALA A 11 8.52 9.05 -6.14
C ALA A 11 7.41 10.11 -5.93
N GLY A 12 6.18 9.68 -5.65
CA GLY A 12 5.02 10.55 -5.46
C GLY A 12 4.39 11.06 -6.77
N GLN A 13 4.84 10.58 -7.92
CA GLN A 13 4.29 10.90 -9.24
C GLN A 13 3.63 9.69 -9.87
N LEU A 14 2.65 9.94 -10.75
CA LEU A 14 2.04 8.90 -11.56
C LEU A 14 2.86 8.70 -12.84
N SER A 15 3.13 7.45 -13.21
CA SER A 15 3.87 7.07 -14.41
C SER A 15 3.22 5.86 -15.08
N GLY A 16 3.15 5.86 -16.38
CA GLY A 16 2.56 4.79 -17.19
C GLY A 16 3.21 4.73 -18.57
N ASN A 17 4.53 4.61 -18.62
CA ASN A 17 5.33 4.62 -19.85
C ASN A 17 5.33 3.26 -20.57
N GLY A 18 4.86 2.19 -19.90
CA GLY A 18 4.80 0.87 -20.50
C GLY A 18 3.58 0.70 -21.41
N ASP A 19 3.79 0.10 -22.58
CA ASP A 19 2.73 -0.18 -23.57
C ASP A 19 1.93 -1.44 -23.24
N VAL A 20 2.45 -2.31 -22.37
CA VAL A 20 1.78 -3.54 -21.95
C VAL A 20 0.77 -3.22 -20.87
N LEU A 21 -0.49 -3.66 -21.09
CA LEU A 21 -1.57 -3.51 -20.14
C LEU A 21 -1.91 -4.85 -19.50
N LEU A 22 -2.04 -4.85 -18.18
CA LEU A 22 -2.53 -5.96 -17.39
C LEU A 22 -4.00 -5.67 -17.03
N ASN A 23 -4.89 -6.58 -17.37
CA ASN A 23 -6.31 -6.44 -17.07
C ASN A 23 -6.66 -7.24 -15.82
N SER A 24 -7.46 -6.63 -14.94
CA SER A 24 -8.08 -7.34 -13.83
C SER A 24 -9.33 -8.08 -14.31
N VAL A 25 -9.61 -9.22 -13.70
CA VAL A 25 -10.77 -10.05 -13.99
C VAL A 25 -11.58 -10.30 -12.73
N ASP A 26 -12.86 -10.46 -12.88
CA ASP A 26 -13.75 -10.94 -11.83
C ASP A 26 -13.48 -12.43 -11.60
N ALA A 27 -13.05 -12.78 -10.39
CA ALA A 27 -12.61 -14.15 -10.08
C ALA A 27 -13.76 -15.18 -10.03
N HIS A 28 -15.03 -14.74 -9.97
CA HIS A 28 -16.18 -15.64 -10.05
C HIS A 28 -16.60 -15.92 -11.48
N SER A 29 -16.67 -14.89 -12.33
CA SER A 29 -17.18 -15.01 -13.69
C SER A 29 -16.09 -15.17 -14.75
N GLY A 30 -14.86 -14.75 -14.46
CA GLY A 30 -13.78 -14.65 -15.43
C GLY A 30 -13.90 -13.44 -16.37
N GLU A 31 -14.94 -12.61 -16.20
CA GLU A 31 -15.16 -11.44 -17.05
C GLU A 31 -14.18 -10.31 -16.72
N PRO A 32 -13.70 -9.55 -17.72
CA PRO A 32 -12.82 -8.42 -17.49
C PRO A 32 -13.47 -7.36 -16.60
N LEU A 33 -12.72 -6.86 -15.63
CA LEU A 33 -13.06 -5.67 -14.89
C LEU A 33 -12.66 -4.40 -15.68
N PRO A 34 -13.29 -3.25 -15.42
CA PRO A 34 -13.05 -2.03 -16.20
C PRO A 34 -11.72 -1.33 -15.83
N TYR A 35 -10.71 -2.09 -15.49
CA TYR A 35 -9.40 -1.57 -15.05
C TYR A 35 -8.27 -2.19 -15.88
N ALA A 36 -7.38 -1.33 -16.36
CA ALA A 36 -6.15 -1.73 -17.03
C ALA A 36 -4.95 -1.09 -16.32
N PHE A 37 -4.00 -1.91 -15.91
CA PHE A 37 -2.80 -1.49 -15.21
C PHE A 37 -1.63 -1.44 -16.17
N HIS A 38 -0.91 -0.32 -16.22
CA HIS A 38 0.32 -0.23 -17.01
C HIS A 38 1.43 -1.06 -16.36
N GLN A 39 1.98 -2.00 -17.11
CA GLN A 39 3.19 -2.69 -16.70
C GLN A 39 4.34 -1.68 -16.67
N ALA A 40 5.07 -1.63 -15.56
CA ALA A 40 6.21 -0.74 -15.45
C ALA A 40 7.31 -1.13 -16.45
N THR A 41 7.96 -0.14 -17.05
CA THR A 41 9.19 -0.33 -17.82
C THR A 41 10.39 -0.57 -16.90
N GLY A 42 11.50 -1.09 -17.46
CA GLY A 42 12.76 -1.22 -16.71
C GLY A 42 13.24 0.13 -16.15
N ASP A 43 13.10 1.20 -16.89
CA ASP A 43 13.49 2.56 -16.48
C ASP A 43 12.60 3.07 -15.32
N GLU A 44 11.31 2.76 -15.35
CA GLU A 44 10.40 3.11 -14.24
C GLU A 44 10.75 2.34 -12.96
N VAL A 45 11.10 1.07 -13.06
CA VAL A 45 11.56 0.26 -11.92
C VAL A 45 12.84 0.83 -11.35
N GLU A 46 13.82 1.13 -12.20
CA GLU A 46 15.10 1.74 -11.78
C GLU A 46 14.87 3.11 -11.12
N ALA A 47 14.03 3.96 -11.70
CA ALA A 47 13.68 5.25 -11.12
C ALA A 47 13.03 5.12 -9.73
N ALA A 48 12.18 4.11 -9.52
CA ALA A 48 11.58 3.83 -8.21
C ALA A 48 12.64 3.43 -7.18
N VAL A 49 13.58 2.57 -7.55
CA VAL A 49 14.68 2.12 -6.67
C VAL A 49 15.59 3.29 -6.30
N GLN A 50 16.00 4.10 -7.27
CA GLN A 50 16.83 5.28 -7.04
C GLN A 50 16.13 6.32 -6.15
N ALA A 51 14.84 6.55 -6.37
CA ALA A 51 14.07 7.46 -5.53
C ALA A 51 13.98 6.97 -4.07
N ALA A 52 13.84 5.66 -3.86
CA ALA A 52 13.84 5.06 -2.52
C ALA A 52 15.23 5.22 -1.85
N GLU A 53 16.31 5.01 -2.57
CA GLU A 53 17.68 5.21 -2.07
C GLU A 53 17.92 6.66 -1.64
N VAL A 54 17.51 7.63 -2.48
CA VAL A 54 17.62 9.06 -2.18
C VAL A 54 16.78 9.45 -0.95
N ALA A 55 15.60 8.87 -0.78
CA ALA A 55 14.71 9.15 0.35
C ALA A 55 15.20 8.54 1.67
N TYR A 56 15.96 7.45 1.62
CA TYR A 56 16.36 6.67 2.79
C TYR A 56 17.11 7.48 3.87
N PRO A 57 18.14 8.31 3.57
CA PRO A 57 18.85 9.08 4.60
C PRO A 57 17.94 10.02 5.40
N ALA A 58 17.02 10.71 4.71
CA ALA A 58 16.06 11.59 5.36
C ALA A 58 15.08 10.80 6.25
N TYR A 59 14.52 9.71 5.75
CA TYR A 59 13.61 8.85 6.52
C TYR A 59 14.32 8.20 7.73
N ARG A 60 15.53 7.67 7.54
CA ARG A 60 16.34 7.07 8.59
C ARG A 60 16.60 8.03 9.76
N SER A 61 16.77 9.34 9.49
CA SER A 61 17.05 10.34 10.50
C SER A 61 15.80 10.83 11.25
N THR A 62 14.60 10.41 10.85
CA THR A 62 13.37 10.79 11.56
C THR A 62 13.34 10.22 12.97
N ARG A 63 12.66 10.95 13.88
CA ARG A 63 12.47 10.48 15.27
C ARG A 63 11.54 9.26 15.31
N PRO A 64 11.73 8.34 16.26
CA PRO A 64 10.83 7.19 16.44
C PRO A 64 9.35 7.56 16.52
N ALA A 65 9.01 8.66 17.20
CA ALA A 65 7.63 9.13 17.27
C ALA A 65 7.04 9.51 15.91
N GLN A 66 7.84 10.05 14.99
CA GLN A 66 7.41 10.38 13.63
C GLN A 66 7.15 9.11 12.80
N ARG A 67 8.04 8.11 12.92
CA ARG A 67 7.83 6.81 12.24
C ARG A 67 6.61 6.07 12.77
N ALA A 68 6.38 6.11 14.09
CA ALA A 68 5.19 5.54 14.69
C ALA A 68 3.91 6.25 14.22
N ALA A 69 3.91 7.59 14.20
CA ALA A 69 2.77 8.36 13.68
C ALA A 69 2.49 8.07 12.20
N PHE A 70 3.53 7.82 11.39
CA PHE A 70 3.39 7.44 10.00
C PHE A 70 2.70 6.07 9.86
N LEU A 71 3.09 5.07 10.67
CA LEU A 71 2.43 3.75 10.66
C LEU A 71 0.96 3.83 11.10
N ASP A 72 0.66 4.64 12.13
CA ASP A 72 -0.72 4.88 12.57
C ASP A 72 -1.55 5.57 11.48
N ALA A 73 -0.96 6.55 10.77
CA ALA A 73 -1.64 7.22 9.66
C ALA A 73 -2.00 6.23 8.54
N ILE A 74 -1.08 5.34 8.15
CA ILE A 74 -1.36 4.29 7.15
C ILE A 74 -2.50 3.38 7.64
N ALA A 75 -2.50 2.97 8.92
CA ALA A 75 -3.56 2.14 9.48
C ALA A 75 -4.93 2.84 9.42
N ASN A 76 -4.97 4.14 9.73
CA ASN A 76 -6.20 4.93 9.68
C ASN A 76 -6.72 5.09 8.25
N GLU A 77 -5.85 5.32 7.27
CA GLU A 77 -6.24 5.40 5.85
C GLU A 77 -6.79 4.05 5.35
N LEU A 78 -6.17 2.92 5.74
CA LEU A 78 -6.69 1.59 5.41
C LEU A 78 -8.09 1.35 6.02
N ASP A 79 -8.29 1.74 7.26
CA ASP A 79 -9.60 1.58 7.93
C ASP A 79 -10.66 2.51 7.32
N ALA A 80 -10.26 3.66 6.78
CA ALA A 80 -11.14 4.60 6.12
C ALA A 80 -11.61 4.14 4.71
N LEU A 81 -10.95 3.13 4.13
CA LEU A 81 -11.42 2.52 2.88
C LEU A 81 -12.79 1.89 3.07
N GLY A 82 -13.78 2.41 2.34
CA GLY A 82 -15.18 2.05 2.47
C GLY A 82 -15.55 0.68 1.88
N ASP A 83 -16.84 0.49 1.70
CA ASP A 83 -17.41 -0.76 1.16
C ASP A 83 -17.00 -0.99 -0.30
N ASP A 84 -16.82 0.05 -1.10
CA ASP A 84 -16.36 -0.05 -2.49
C ASP A 84 -15.03 -0.78 -2.59
N PHE A 85 -14.09 -0.51 -1.68
CA PHE A 85 -12.82 -1.25 -1.61
C PHE A 85 -13.05 -2.73 -1.30
N ILE A 86 -13.91 -3.04 -0.33
CA ILE A 86 -14.20 -4.43 0.07
C ILE A 86 -14.83 -5.20 -1.10
N GLN A 87 -15.80 -4.59 -1.79
CA GLN A 87 -16.46 -5.19 -2.95
C GLN A 87 -15.49 -5.38 -4.11
N HIS A 88 -14.62 -4.41 -4.35
CA HIS A 88 -13.61 -4.52 -5.39
C HIS A 88 -12.66 -5.72 -5.14
N VAL A 89 -12.11 -5.82 -3.93
CA VAL A 89 -11.24 -6.94 -3.54
C VAL A 89 -12.00 -8.28 -3.61
N SER A 90 -13.28 -8.30 -3.21
CA SER A 90 -14.12 -9.51 -3.32
C SER A 90 -14.27 -9.97 -4.76
N ARG A 91 -14.48 -9.04 -5.69
CA ARG A 91 -14.58 -9.37 -7.12
C ARG A 91 -13.27 -9.91 -7.68
N GLU A 92 -12.14 -9.35 -7.33
CA GLU A 92 -10.83 -9.78 -7.83
C GLU A 92 -10.34 -11.09 -7.22
N THR A 93 -10.81 -11.46 -6.02
CA THR A 93 -10.31 -12.64 -5.28
C THR A 93 -11.30 -13.76 -5.08
N ALA A 94 -12.59 -13.53 -5.32
CA ALA A 94 -13.70 -14.40 -4.95
C ALA A 94 -13.80 -14.68 -3.43
N LEU A 95 -13.11 -13.91 -2.59
CA LEU A 95 -13.21 -14.04 -1.14
C LEU A 95 -14.49 -13.37 -0.61
N PRO A 96 -15.17 -13.97 0.40
CA PRO A 96 -16.29 -13.32 1.05
C PRO A 96 -15.91 -11.96 1.66
N GLU A 97 -16.77 -10.96 1.55
CA GLU A 97 -16.53 -9.61 2.09
C GLU A 97 -16.18 -9.62 3.58
N ALA A 98 -16.83 -10.48 4.37
CA ALA A 98 -16.54 -10.62 5.80
C ALA A 98 -15.08 -11.02 6.05
N ARG A 99 -14.52 -11.89 5.20
CA ARG A 99 -13.11 -12.27 5.24
C ARG A 99 -12.20 -11.07 4.93
N ILE A 100 -12.51 -10.32 3.88
CA ILE A 100 -11.72 -9.15 3.47
C ILE A 100 -11.72 -8.07 4.55
N ARG A 101 -12.87 -7.81 5.20
CA ARG A 101 -12.95 -6.90 6.35
C ARG A 101 -12.05 -7.37 7.50
N GLY A 102 -12.03 -8.68 7.78
CA GLY A 102 -11.13 -9.27 8.77
C GLY A 102 -9.65 -9.09 8.42
N GLU A 103 -9.27 -9.32 7.16
CA GLU A 103 -7.89 -9.12 6.69
C GLU A 103 -7.46 -7.64 6.73
N ARG A 104 -8.35 -6.70 6.37
CA ARG A 104 -8.09 -5.26 6.52
C ARG A 104 -7.83 -4.90 7.98
N SER A 105 -8.69 -5.33 8.90
CA SER A 105 -8.53 -5.07 10.33
C SER A 105 -7.24 -5.68 10.87
N ARG A 106 -6.88 -6.89 10.44
CA ARG A 106 -5.62 -7.53 10.79
C ARG A 106 -4.42 -6.70 10.34
N THR A 107 -4.45 -6.19 9.10
CA THR A 107 -3.38 -5.36 8.54
C THR A 107 -3.23 -4.06 9.32
N SER A 108 -4.33 -3.33 9.58
CA SER A 108 -4.32 -2.09 10.34
C SER A 108 -3.81 -2.30 11.78
N ASN A 109 -4.24 -3.38 12.44
CA ASN A 109 -3.78 -3.72 13.79
C ASN A 109 -2.29 -4.06 13.81
N GLN A 110 -1.77 -4.72 12.77
CA GLN A 110 -0.34 -5.03 12.67
C GLN A 110 0.50 -3.74 12.53
N LEU A 111 0.04 -2.77 11.74
CA LEU A 111 0.70 -1.46 11.63
C LEU A 111 0.72 -0.73 12.97
N ARG A 112 -0.39 -0.72 13.71
CA ARG A 112 -0.47 -0.11 15.04
C ARG A 112 0.44 -0.81 16.05
N LEU A 113 0.51 -2.14 16.01
CA LEU A 113 1.43 -2.91 16.84
C LEU A 113 2.89 -2.48 16.60
N PHE A 114 3.31 -2.36 15.34
CA PHE A 114 4.67 -1.90 15.04
C PHE A 114 4.88 -0.42 15.39
N ALA A 115 3.87 0.43 15.28
CA ALA A 115 3.95 1.80 15.78
C ALA A 115 4.25 1.83 17.28
N GLU A 116 3.60 0.98 18.07
CA GLU A 116 3.90 0.83 19.50
C GLU A 116 5.33 0.32 19.75
N VAL A 117 5.76 -0.73 19.04
CA VAL A 117 7.14 -1.26 19.17
C VAL A 117 8.17 -0.15 18.91
N VAL A 118 7.96 0.69 17.89
CA VAL A 118 8.84 1.84 17.59
C VAL A 118 8.86 2.86 18.73
N ARG A 119 7.72 3.09 19.39
CA ARG A 119 7.64 3.99 20.56
C ARG A 119 8.37 3.41 21.78
N TRP A 120 8.18 2.10 22.05
CA TRP A 120 8.71 1.43 23.22
C TRP A 120 10.21 1.11 23.12
N GLY A 121 10.74 0.85 21.96
CA GLY A 121 12.16 0.58 21.72
C GLY A 121 13.07 1.68 22.28
N ARG A 122 12.60 2.93 22.31
CA ARG A 122 13.30 4.05 22.90
C ARG A 122 13.24 4.07 24.42
N ALA A 123 12.14 3.63 25.02
CA ALA A 123 11.99 3.62 26.47
C ALA A 123 12.96 2.63 27.16
N ARG A 124 13.32 1.55 26.48
CA ARG A 124 14.31 0.57 26.97
C ARG A 124 15.75 1.09 26.86
N SER A 125 16.08 1.78 25.77
CA SER A 125 17.41 2.36 25.56
C SER A 125 17.74 3.46 26.56
N MET A 126 16.74 4.25 26.99
CA MET A 126 16.93 5.33 27.97
C MET A 126 17.00 4.84 29.42
N ARG A 127 16.63 3.59 29.73
CA ARG A 127 16.74 2.99 31.08
C ARG A 127 18.03 2.17 31.27
N ALA A 128 18.79 1.98 30.20
CA ALA A 128 20.06 1.24 30.20
C ALA A 128 21.30 2.15 30.16
N ALA A 129 21.11 3.46 30.16
CA ALA A 129 22.14 4.51 30.25
C ALA A 129 22.02 5.30 31.56
#